data_0e680f3d90b47cea80a4d3deaa44cbbf
#
_entry.id   0e680f3d90b47cea80a4d3deaa44cbbf
#
_cell.length_a   1.000
_cell.length_b   1.000
_cell.length_c   1.000
_cell.angle_alpha   90.00
_cell.angle_beta   90.00
_cell.angle_gamma   90.00
#
_symmetry.space_group_name_H-M   'P 1'
#
loop_
_entity.id
_entity.type
_entity.pdbx_description
1 polymer ?
#
loop_
_entity_poly.entity_id
_entity_poly.type
_entity_poly.pdbx_seq_one_letter_code
_entity_poly.pdbx_strand_id
1 'polypeptide(L)'
;MDQTSDISIRAERFDSADARRLIAALDASLSELYPPEQRFGPNLKAEHLEDGHGSFFVAREGERAIGCGAVRLLDSATAEAKRMYVESGYRGKGIGARVLVAIEAAARELGARHLVLETGVYQQAAISLYRSAGFKQIDCCGEYAASPTSVCFEKIL
;
A
#
# COMPACT_ATOMS: atom_id res chain seq x y z
N MET A 1 1.59 -9.79 -27.49
CA MET A 1 2.51 -9.20 -26.53
C MET A 1 1.84 -9.03 -25.19
N ASP A 2 2.49 -9.50 -24.17
CA ASP A 2 2.00 -9.29 -22.82
C ASP A 2 2.21 -7.82 -22.43
N GLN A 3 1.13 -7.08 -22.22
CA GLN A 3 1.19 -5.65 -21.85
C GLN A 3 1.84 -5.42 -20.48
N THR A 4 1.89 -6.45 -19.63
CA THR A 4 2.52 -6.35 -18.31
C THR A 4 4.05 -6.42 -18.37
N SER A 5 4.64 -6.84 -19.49
CA SER A 5 6.10 -6.91 -19.64
C SER A 5 6.79 -5.55 -19.57
N ASP A 6 6.05 -4.47 -19.88
CA ASP A 6 6.59 -3.10 -19.86
C ASP A 6 6.40 -2.40 -18.51
N ILE A 7 5.84 -3.08 -17.54
CA ILE A 7 5.60 -2.51 -16.21
C ILE A 7 6.86 -2.66 -15.36
N SER A 8 7.31 -1.56 -14.77
CA SER A 8 8.40 -1.54 -13.80
C SER A 8 7.88 -1.11 -12.42
N ILE A 9 8.49 -1.66 -11.38
CA ILE A 9 8.22 -1.27 -9.99
C ILE A 9 9.54 -0.80 -9.40
N ARG A 10 9.61 0.47 -9.00
CA ARG A 10 10.84 1.07 -8.46
C ARG A 10 10.56 1.94 -7.26
N ALA A 11 11.52 2.01 -6.35
CA ALA A 11 11.49 2.97 -5.26
C ALA A 11 11.68 4.38 -5.85
N GLU A 12 10.84 5.31 -5.42
CA GLU A 12 10.87 6.70 -5.87
C GLU A 12 10.58 7.63 -4.69
N ARG A 13 10.82 8.92 -4.90
CA ARG A 13 10.55 9.92 -3.86
C ARG A 13 9.04 10.06 -3.64
N PHE A 14 8.67 10.09 -2.38
CA PHE A 14 7.29 10.31 -1.95
C PHE A 14 6.74 11.70 -2.35
N ASP A 15 7.61 12.68 -2.49
CA ASP A 15 7.25 14.08 -2.80
C ASP A 15 7.30 14.43 -4.28
N SER A 16 7.51 13.44 -5.16
CA SER A 16 7.49 13.70 -6.61
C SER A 16 6.09 14.09 -7.08
N ALA A 17 6.02 14.74 -8.24
CA ALA A 17 4.73 15.11 -8.84
C ALA A 17 3.85 13.88 -9.11
N ASP A 18 4.44 12.80 -9.61
CA ASP A 18 3.72 11.55 -9.87
C ASP A 18 3.22 10.88 -8.58
N ALA A 19 4.03 10.87 -7.53
CA ALA A 19 3.63 10.35 -6.23
C ALA A 19 2.43 11.13 -5.67
N ARG A 20 2.50 12.45 -5.72
CA ARG A 20 1.41 13.32 -5.26
C ARG A 20 0.12 13.07 -6.04
N ARG A 21 0.24 12.91 -7.37
CA ARG A 21 -0.91 12.65 -8.23
C ARG A 21 -1.57 11.31 -7.89
N LEU A 22 -0.78 10.26 -7.71
CA LEU A 22 -1.30 8.93 -7.37
C LEU A 22 -1.94 8.91 -5.98
N ILE A 23 -1.34 9.57 -5.01
CA ILE A 23 -1.89 9.68 -3.65
C ILE A 23 -3.18 10.46 -3.65
N ALA A 24 -3.24 11.57 -4.41
CA ALA A 24 -4.48 12.35 -4.54
C ALA A 24 -5.60 11.51 -5.19
N ALA A 25 -5.27 10.70 -6.19
CA ALA A 25 -6.23 9.81 -6.83
C ALA A 25 -6.75 8.75 -5.85
N LEU A 26 -5.86 8.18 -5.03
CA LEU A 26 -6.25 7.25 -3.97
C LEU A 26 -7.19 7.92 -2.96
N ASP A 27 -6.82 9.10 -2.47
CA ASP A 27 -7.64 9.84 -1.50
C ASP A 27 -9.02 10.16 -2.07
N ALA A 28 -9.10 10.55 -3.35
CA ALA A 28 -10.37 10.80 -4.01
C ALA A 28 -11.24 9.54 -4.07
N SER A 29 -10.65 8.39 -4.39
CA SER A 29 -11.39 7.13 -4.45
C SER A 29 -11.87 6.70 -3.06
N LEU A 30 -11.07 6.89 -2.02
CA LEU A 30 -11.47 6.58 -0.64
C LEU A 30 -12.58 7.52 -0.13
N SER A 31 -12.55 8.79 -0.54
CA SER A 31 -13.60 9.76 -0.19
C SER A 31 -14.96 9.40 -0.76
N GLU A 32 -15.01 8.69 -1.89
CA GLU A 32 -16.25 8.20 -2.46
C GLU A 32 -16.83 7.02 -1.67
N LEU A 33 -15.97 6.22 -1.04
CA LEU A 33 -16.38 5.02 -0.31
C LEU A 33 -16.65 5.26 1.18
N TYR A 34 -15.90 6.20 1.78
CA TYR A 34 -15.93 6.41 3.23
C TYR A 34 -16.13 7.88 3.56
N PRO A 35 -17.12 8.23 4.40
CA PRO A 35 -17.22 9.60 4.93
C PRO A 35 -16.02 9.91 5.85
N PRO A 36 -15.66 11.19 6.04
CA PRO A 36 -14.50 11.57 6.83
C PRO A 36 -14.45 10.97 8.23
N GLU A 37 -15.59 10.84 8.89
CA GLU A 37 -15.70 10.27 10.24
C GLU A 37 -15.42 8.77 10.30
N GLN A 38 -15.39 8.08 9.16
CA GLN A 38 -15.06 6.66 9.06
C GLN A 38 -13.65 6.41 8.52
N ARG A 39 -12.85 7.45 8.40
CA ARG A 39 -11.46 7.37 7.91
C ARG A 39 -10.52 7.52 9.11
N PHE A 40 -9.80 6.46 9.43
CA PHE A 40 -8.96 6.35 10.62
C PHE A 40 -7.50 6.12 10.23
N GLY A 41 -6.61 6.36 11.19
CA GLY A 41 -5.19 6.13 11.07
C GLY A 41 -4.40 7.38 10.66
N PRO A 42 -3.09 7.35 10.87
CA PRO A 42 -2.25 8.50 10.57
C PRO A 42 -2.01 8.65 9.08
N ASN A 43 -1.84 9.87 8.64
CA ASN A 43 -1.37 10.15 7.30
C ASN A 43 0.10 9.74 7.17
N LEU A 44 0.45 9.14 6.03
CA LEU A 44 1.83 8.87 5.70
C LEU A 44 2.55 10.19 5.43
N LYS A 45 3.70 10.39 6.06
CA LYS A 45 4.54 11.58 5.89
C LYS A 45 5.87 11.17 5.27
N ALA A 46 6.52 12.13 4.59
CA ALA A 46 7.83 11.89 3.99
C ALA A 46 8.86 11.37 4.99
N GLU A 47 8.83 11.87 6.23
CA GLU A 47 9.74 11.45 7.30
C GLU A 47 9.62 9.97 7.65
N HIS A 48 8.45 9.35 7.44
CA HIS A 48 8.26 7.91 7.65
C HIS A 48 9.01 7.06 6.62
N LEU A 49 9.47 7.68 5.53
CA LEU A 49 10.12 7.01 4.41
C LEU A 49 11.58 7.42 4.25
N GLU A 50 12.14 8.12 5.25
CA GLU A 50 13.56 8.46 5.24
C GLU A 50 14.42 7.20 5.39
N ASP A 51 15.71 7.33 5.08
CA ASP A 51 16.67 6.22 5.05
C ASP A 51 16.55 5.30 6.26
N GLY A 52 16.34 4.01 5.98
CA GLY A 52 16.23 3.00 7.02
C GLY A 52 14.86 2.91 7.71
N HIS A 53 13.89 3.72 7.30
CA HIS A 53 12.55 3.74 7.91
C HIS A 53 11.44 3.28 6.98
N GLY A 54 11.62 3.39 5.67
CA GLY A 54 10.61 2.96 4.72
C GLY A 54 10.97 3.26 3.28
N SER A 55 10.05 2.96 2.37
CA SER A 55 10.20 3.19 0.94
C SER A 55 8.84 3.46 0.30
N PHE A 56 8.86 4.24 -0.77
CA PHE A 56 7.70 4.46 -1.63
C PHE A 56 7.99 3.88 -3.01
N PHE A 57 7.08 3.06 -3.51
CA PHE A 57 7.22 2.39 -4.81
C PHE A 57 6.23 2.96 -5.81
N VAL A 58 6.68 3.13 -7.04
CA VAL A 58 5.84 3.54 -8.16
C VAL A 58 5.90 2.45 -9.23
N ALA A 59 4.71 2.05 -9.70
CA ALA A 59 4.56 1.19 -10.86
C ALA A 59 4.43 2.07 -12.09
N ARG A 60 5.22 1.79 -13.13
CA ARG A 60 5.22 2.56 -14.37
C ARG A 60 5.06 1.66 -15.57
N GLU A 61 4.28 2.14 -16.52
CA GLU A 61 4.29 1.64 -17.89
C GLU A 61 5.07 2.65 -18.73
N GLY A 62 6.30 2.28 -19.09
CA GLY A 62 7.22 3.27 -19.66
C GLY A 62 7.47 4.40 -18.67
N GLU A 63 7.15 5.63 -19.04
CA GLU A 63 7.30 6.80 -18.17
C GLU A 63 6.03 7.12 -17.35
N ARG A 64 4.91 6.49 -17.68
CA ARG A 64 3.64 6.79 -17.05
C ARG A 64 3.51 6.07 -15.72
N ALA A 65 3.33 6.82 -14.65
CA ALA A 65 3.06 6.28 -13.32
C ALA A 65 1.59 5.83 -13.24
N ILE A 66 1.36 4.55 -12.93
CA ILE A 66 0.04 3.92 -12.97
C ILE A 66 -0.37 3.28 -11.66
N GLY A 67 0.53 3.20 -10.70
CA GLY A 67 0.23 2.65 -9.39
C GLY A 67 1.32 2.95 -8.39
N CYS A 68 1.04 2.71 -7.12
CA CYS A 68 1.98 2.97 -6.05
C CYS A 68 1.68 2.12 -4.82
N GLY A 69 2.63 2.14 -3.89
CA GLY A 69 2.49 1.58 -2.56
C GLY A 69 3.69 1.97 -1.71
N ALA A 70 3.49 2.01 -0.42
CA ALA A 70 4.52 2.38 0.53
C ALA A 70 4.66 1.34 1.62
N VAL A 71 5.84 1.29 2.23
CA VAL A 71 6.10 0.51 3.43
C VAL A 71 6.86 1.35 4.41
N ARG A 72 6.51 1.27 5.68
CA ARG A 72 7.24 1.95 6.77
C ARG A 72 7.41 1.02 7.96
N LEU A 73 8.49 1.20 8.72
CA LEU A 73 8.66 0.52 9.99
C LEU A 73 7.73 1.13 11.05
N LEU A 74 7.07 0.28 11.80
CA LEU A 74 6.34 0.67 13.01
C LEU A 74 7.23 0.47 14.25
N ASP A 75 8.01 -0.60 14.24
CA ASP A 75 9.01 -0.91 15.26
C ASP A 75 10.12 -1.76 14.62
N SER A 76 11.03 -2.28 15.41
CA SER A 76 12.18 -3.05 14.92
C SER A 76 11.81 -4.37 14.21
N ALA A 77 10.59 -4.87 14.42
CA ALA A 77 10.17 -6.16 13.89
C ALA A 77 8.96 -6.09 12.96
N THR A 78 8.25 -4.95 12.92
CA THR A 78 6.98 -4.81 12.21
C THR A 78 7.02 -3.65 11.24
N ALA A 79 6.65 -3.92 10.00
CA ALA A 79 6.44 -2.91 8.96
C ALA A 79 4.96 -2.82 8.59
N GLU A 80 4.56 -1.70 8.04
CA GLU A 80 3.18 -1.46 7.59
C GLU A 80 3.18 -1.08 6.12
N ALA A 81 2.34 -1.77 5.33
CA ALA A 81 2.07 -1.39 3.94
C ALA A 81 0.97 -0.32 3.92
N LYS A 82 1.18 0.74 3.16
CA LYS A 82 0.25 1.88 3.06
C LYS A 82 0.17 2.38 1.62
N ARG A 83 -0.89 3.12 1.32
CA ARG A 83 -1.04 3.85 0.05
C ARG A 83 -0.99 2.98 -1.19
N MET A 84 -1.48 1.75 -1.09
CA MET A 84 -1.63 0.86 -2.24
C MET A 84 -2.70 1.38 -3.18
N TYR A 85 -2.33 1.62 -4.43
CA TYR A 85 -3.25 2.14 -5.44
C TYR A 85 -2.80 1.70 -6.84
N VAL A 86 -3.77 1.35 -7.68
CA VAL A 86 -3.56 1.10 -9.11
C VAL A 86 -4.66 1.84 -9.88
N GLU A 87 -4.29 2.59 -10.90
CA GLU A 87 -5.25 3.31 -11.74
C GLU A 87 -6.28 2.34 -12.34
N SER A 88 -7.54 2.78 -12.45
CA SER A 88 -8.66 1.93 -12.85
C SER A 88 -8.45 1.21 -14.17
N GLY A 89 -7.81 1.86 -15.14
CA GLY A 89 -7.53 1.26 -16.46
C GLY A 89 -6.47 0.15 -16.44
N TYR A 90 -5.77 -0.02 -15.32
CA TYR A 90 -4.68 -0.99 -15.16
C TYR A 90 -4.99 -2.07 -14.14
N ARG A 91 -6.17 -2.07 -13.55
CA ARG A 91 -6.58 -3.08 -12.58
C ARG A 91 -6.83 -4.43 -13.25
N GLY A 92 -6.70 -5.50 -12.46
CA GLY A 92 -6.89 -6.85 -12.96
C GLY A 92 -5.72 -7.42 -13.76
N LYS A 93 -4.55 -6.75 -13.74
CA LYS A 93 -3.35 -7.16 -14.48
C LYS A 93 -2.20 -7.60 -13.57
N GLY A 94 -2.45 -7.75 -12.27
CA GLY A 94 -1.45 -8.20 -11.32
C GLY A 94 -0.47 -7.11 -10.86
N ILE A 95 -0.71 -5.85 -11.18
CA ILE A 95 0.21 -4.75 -10.82
C ILE A 95 0.25 -4.55 -9.30
N GLY A 96 -0.89 -4.58 -8.63
CA GLY A 96 -0.97 -4.47 -7.17
C GLY A 96 -0.17 -5.57 -6.48
N ALA A 97 -0.25 -6.80 -6.98
CA ALA A 97 0.52 -7.92 -6.46
C ALA A 97 2.03 -7.70 -6.62
N ARG A 98 2.46 -7.13 -7.75
CA ARG A 98 3.88 -6.81 -7.99
C ARG A 98 4.38 -5.70 -7.06
N VAL A 99 3.58 -4.67 -6.83
CA VAL A 99 3.90 -3.61 -5.86
C VAL A 99 4.04 -4.22 -4.46
N LEU A 100 3.14 -5.11 -4.09
CA LEU A 100 3.16 -5.77 -2.79
C LEU A 100 4.41 -6.64 -2.60
N VAL A 101 4.86 -7.33 -3.65
CA VAL A 101 6.12 -8.09 -3.62
C VAL A 101 7.32 -7.17 -3.34
N ALA A 102 7.35 -5.98 -3.97
CA ALA A 102 8.40 -4.99 -3.71
C ALA A 102 8.34 -4.48 -2.25
N ILE A 103 7.15 -4.25 -1.74
CA ILE A 103 6.93 -3.84 -0.35
C ILE A 103 7.44 -4.92 0.62
N GLU A 104 7.12 -6.19 0.36
CA GLU A 104 7.59 -7.30 1.20
C GLU A 104 9.11 -7.41 1.21
N ALA A 105 9.74 -7.29 0.05
CA ALA A 105 11.19 -7.32 -0.07
C ALA A 105 11.83 -6.16 0.72
N ALA A 106 11.29 -4.95 0.59
CA ALA A 106 11.78 -3.79 1.34
C ALA A 106 11.58 -3.97 2.85
N ALA A 107 10.45 -4.52 3.28
CA ALA A 107 10.20 -4.80 4.69
C ALA A 107 11.25 -5.75 5.27
N ARG A 108 11.60 -6.81 4.53
CA ARG A 108 12.66 -7.73 4.94
C ARG A 108 14.03 -7.04 5.04
N GLU A 109 14.35 -6.19 4.08
CA GLU A 109 15.59 -5.42 4.10
C GLU A 109 15.68 -4.46 5.29
N LEU A 110 14.54 -3.93 5.72
CA LEU A 110 14.44 -3.09 6.92
C LEU A 110 14.53 -3.89 8.23
N GLY A 111 14.56 -5.21 8.15
CA GLY A 111 14.65 -6.09 9.32
C GLY A 111 13.32 -6.52 9.89
N ALA A 112 12.21 -6.19 9.23
CA ALA A 112 10.89 -6.57 9.70
C ALA A 112 10.65 -8.08 9.56
N ARG A 113 9.93 -8.64 10.50
CA ARG A 113 9.48 -10.03 10.50
C ARG A 113 7.98 -10.15 10.26
N HIS A 114 7.27 -9.05 10.42
CA HIS A 114 5.82 -8.95 10.25
C HIS A 114 5.51 -7.80 9.33
N LEU A 115 4.61 -8.01 8.40
CA LEU A 115 4.07 -6.95 7.55
C LEU A 115 2.58 -6.87 7.82
N VAL A 116 2.14 -5.71 8.30
CA VAL A 116 0.73 -5.46 8.62
C VAL A 116 0.16 -4.42 7.65
N LEU A 117 -1.14 -4.42 7.51
CA LEU A 117 -1.84 -3.40 6.73
C LEU A 117 -3.29 -3.28 7.19
N GLU A 118 -3.88 -2.14 6.88
CA GLU A 118 -5.30 -1.90 7.08
C GLU A 118 -5.92 -1.57 5.72
N THR A 119 -7.10 -2.09 5.46
CA THR A 119 -7.94 -1.71 4.35
C THR A 119 -9.37 -1.54 4.84
N GLY A 120 -10.31 -1.23 3.97
CA GLY A 120 -11.69 -1.02 4.36
C GLY A 120 -12.61 -2.11 3.85
N VAL A 121 -13.73 -2.30 4.56
CA VAL A 121 -14.73 -3.34 4.24
C VAL A 121 -15.29 -3.18 2.82
N TYR A 122 -15.28 -1.98 2.25
CA TYR A 122 -15.80 -1.72 0.90
C TYR A 122 -14.75 -1.90 -0.20
N GLN A 123 -13.51 -2.22 0.16
CA GLN A 123 -12.41 -2.42 -0.78
C GLN A 123 -12.20 -3.92 -1.06
N GLN A 124 -13.20 -4.56 -1.69
CA GLN A 124 -13.19 -6.01 -1.89
C GLN A 124 -12.02 -6.50 -2.76
N ALA A 125 -11.64 -5.74 -3.78
CA ALA A 125 -10.50 -6.10 -4.62
C ALA A 125 -9.19 -6.11 -3.82
N ALA A 126 -9.00 -5.14 -2.93
CA ALA A 126 -7.83 -5.08 -2.06
C ALA A 126 -7.81 -6.26 -1.08
N ILE A 127 -8.95 -6.57 -0.47
CA ILE A 127 -9.08 -7.71 0.45
C ILE A 127 -8.71 -9.01 -0.26
N SER A 128 -9.20 -9.22 -1.48
CA SER A 128 -8.86 -10.41 -2.28
C SER A 128 -7.37 -10.46 -2.60
N LEU A 129 -6.76 -9.33 -2.95
CA LEU A 129 -5.34 -9.23 -3.22
C LEU A 129 -4.51 -9.67 -2.01
N TYR A 130 -4.81 -9.15 -0.84
CA TYR A 130 -4.04 -9.45 0.36
C TYR A 130 -4.19 -10.91 0.77
N ARG A 131 -5.39 -11.47 0.71
CA ARG A 131 -5.60 -12.90 0.97
C ARG A 131 -4.85 -13.79 -0.01
N SER A 132 -4.88 -13.44 -1.30
CA SER A 132 -4.13 -14.17 -2.32
C SER A 132 -2.63 -14.10 -2.12
N ALA A 133 -2.13 -13.01 -1.54
CA ALA A 133 -0.71 -12.82 -1.25
C ALA A 133 -0.26 -13.51 0.05
N GLY A 134 -1.15 -14.20 0.75
CA GLY A 134 -0.82 -14.96 1.97
C GLY A 134 -1.02 -14.19 3.27
N PHE A 135 -1.65 -13.02 3.23
CA PHE A 135 -2.03 -12.29 4.44
C PHE A 135 -3.20 -12.96 5.13
N LYS A 136 -3.17 -12.92 6.46
CA LYS A 136 -4.26 -13.42 7.31
C LYS A 136 -4.91 -12.25 8.02
N GLN A 137 -6.22 -12.30 8.13
CA GLN A 137 -6.96 -11.27 8.86
C GLN A 137 -6.67 -11.35 10.35
N ILE A 138 -6.40 -10.19 10.95
CA ILE A 138 -6.17 -10.02 12.37
C ILE A 138 -7.12 -8.96 12.92
N ASP A 139 -7.25 -8.89 14.24
CA ASP A 139 -7.96 -7.80 14.87
C ASP A 139 -7.20 -6.49 14.66
N CYS A 140 -7.93 -5.42 14.38
CA CYS A 140 -7.32 -4.10 14.27
C CYS A 140 -6.88 -3.60 15.64
N CYS A 141 -5.72 -2.95 15.68
CA CYS A 141 -5.15 -2.39 16.90
C CYS A 141 -4.71 -0.95 16.69
N GLY A 142 -4.29 -0.29 17.77
CA GLY A 142 -3.85 1.09 17.71
C GLY A 142 -4.96 2.01 17.21
N GLU A 143 -4.63 2.87 16.26
CA GLU A 143 -5.54 3.86 15.71
C GLU A 143 -6.72 3.28 14.95
N TYR A 144 -6.61 2.04 14.48
CA TYR A 144 -7.67 1.37 13.74
C TYR A 144 -8.64 0.58 14.62
N ALA A 145 -8.32 0.40 15.90
CA ALA A 145 -9.12 -0.43 16.82
C ALA A 145 -10.56 0.05 16.95
N ALA A 146 -10.79 1.35 16.89
CA ALA A 146 -12.11 1.95 17.01
C ALA A 146 -12.84 2.13 15.67
N SER A 147 -12.21 1.78 14.56
CA SER A 147 -12.79 1.97 13.23
C SER A 147 -13.81 0.88 12.91
N PRO A 148 -15.08 1.25 12.62
CA PRO A 148 -16.09 0.25 12.26
C PRO A 148 -15.94 -0.31 10.86
N THR A 149 -15.11 0.30 10.02
CA THR A 149 -14.94 -0.06 8.61
C THR A 149 -13.56 -0.62 8.28
N SER A 150 -12.65 -0.68 9.25
CA SER A 150 -11.30 -1.19 9.01
C SER A 150 -11.23 -2.71 9.07
N VAL A 151 -10.46 -3.28 8.14
CA VAL A 151 -10.09 -4.69 8.10
C VAL A 151 -8.58 -4.75 8.11
N CYS A 152 -7.99 -5.47 9.05
CA CYS A 152 -6.55 -5.53 9.23
C CYS A 152 -6.01 -6.91 8.89
N PHE A 153 -4.82 -6.92 8.31
CA PHE A 153 -4.16 -8.14 7.86
C PHE A 153 -2.70 -8.16 8.28
N GLU A 154 -2.17 -9.36 8.41
CA GLU A 154 -0.76 -9.59 8.73
C GLU A 154 -0.20 -10.71 7.87
N LYS A 155 1.06 -10.55 7.48
CA LYS A 155 1.85 -11.62 6.87
C LYS A 155 3.16 -11.75 7.62
N ILE A 156 3.52 -12.97 7.99
CA ILE A 156 4.84 -13.28 8.57
C ILE A 156 5.84 -13.38 7.42
N LEU A 157 6.90 -12.61 7.52
CA LEU A 157 7.92 -12.52 6.47
C LEU A 157 9.04 -13.56 6.63
#